data_e62c9072013ff51e5bc0238247135416
#
_entry.id   e62c9072013ff51e5bc0238247135416
#
_cell.length_a   1.000
_cell.length_b   1.000
_cell.length_c   1.000
_cell.angle_alpha   90.00
_cell.angle_beta   90.00
_cell.angle_gamma   90.00
#
_symmetry.space_group_name_H-M   'P 1'
#
loop_
_entity.id
_entity.type
_entity.pdbx_description
1 polymer ?
#
loop_
_entity_poly.entity_id
_entity_poly.type
_entity_poly.pdbx_seq_one_letter_code
_entity_poly.pdbx_strand_id
1 'polypeptide(L)'
;MVAAFDAYSAGDAMKLARHAKHLESHVLAPWLDYWQLAVRLEDASSQEVREFLSKHADTYVEELLRGDWLRLTGRRAEWQEFDREAERYAREDPEIRCYAWLSRLERHDEAAAAQAKQIWLEPEEHAEGCAKLADALVARSDI
;
A
#
# COMPACT_ATOMS: atom_id res chain seq x y z
N MET A 1 23.72 -4.58 -8.34
CA MET A 1 22.26 -4.74 -8.10
C MET A 1 21.92 -5.76 -7.02
N VAL A 2 22.64 -6.90 -6.95
CA VAL A 2 22.38 -7.90 -5.90
C VAL A 2 22.59 -7.31 -4.50
N ALA A 3 23.66 -6.56 -4.28
CA ALA A 3 23.93 -5.95 -2.99
C ALA A 3 22.86 -4.91 -2.60
N ALA A 4 22.34 -4.14 -3.56
CA ALA A 4 21.27 -3.18 -3.31
C ALA A 4 19.95 -3.91 -2.94
N PHE A 5 19.64 -4.98 -3.63
CA PHE A 5 18.47 -5.79 -3.31
C PHE A 5 18.59 -6.43 -1.93
N ASP A 6 19.77 -6.93 -1.57
CA ASP A 6 20.04 -7.49 -0.24
C ASP A 6 19.85 -6.44 0.85
N ALA A 7 20.31 -5.20 0.62
CA ALA A 7 20.13 -4.10 1.57
C ALA A 7 18.64 -3.74 1.73
N TYR A 8 17.89 -3.72 0.64
CA TYR A 8 16.44 -3.50 0.67
C TYR A 8 15.73 -4.60 1.47
N SER A 9 16.06 -5.87 1.18
CA SER A 9 15.45 -7.02 1.86
C SER A 9 15.75 -7.04 3.36
N ALA A 10 16.93 -6.53 3.75
CA ALA A 10 17.32 -6.42 5.16
C ALA A 10 16.77 -5.17 5.85
N GLY A 11 16.13 -4.25 5.11
CA GLY A 11 15.64 -3.00 5.66
C GLY A 11 16.74 -1.99 5.98
N ASP A 12 17.91 -2.11 5.37
CA ASP A 12 19.08 -1.25 5.64
C ASP A 12 19.10 -0.05 4.68
N ALA A 13 18.47 1.04 5.10
CA ALA A 13 18.36 2.26 4.29
C ALA A 13 19.71 2.91 3.99
N MET A 14 20.63 2.91 4.95
CA MET A 14 21.95 3.52 4.75
C MET A 14 22.78 2.76 3.74
N LYS A 15 22.79 1.44 3.83
CA LYS A 15 23.52 0.57 2.91
C LYS A 15 22.93 0.66 1.51
N LEU A 16 21.60 0.68 1.42
CA LEU A 16 20.89 0.83 0.15
C LEU A 16 21.22 2.18 -0.51
N ALA A 17 21.25 3.27 0.25
CA ALA A 17 21.59 4.59 -0.27
C ALA A 17 23.00 4.63 -0.84
N ARG A 18 23.95 3.95 -0.18
CA ARG A 18 25.35 3.85 -0.68
C ARG A 18 25.41 3.11 -2.02
N HIS A 19 24.69 2.01 -2.15
CA HIS A 19 24.66 1.26 -3.41
C HIS A 19 23.96 2.04 -4.52
N ALA A 20 22.87 2.74 -4.21
CA ALA A 20 22.15 3.54 -5.17
C ALA A 20 23.01 4.65 -5.77
N LYS A 21 23.85 5.28 -4.95
CA LYS A 21 24.75 6.34 -5.42
C LYS A 21 25.69 5.88 -6.52
N HIS A 22 26.13 4.61 -6.48
CA HIS A 22 27.01 4.04 -7.51
C HIS A 22 26.23 3.54 -8.73
N LEU A 23 24.91 3.44 -8.67
CA LEU A 23 24.07 2.84 -9.69
C LEU A 23 23.07 3.81 -10.31
N GLU A 24 23.23 5.12 -10.09
CA GLU A 24 22.28 6.15 -10.56
C GLU A 24 21.99 6.10 -12.05
N SER A 25 22.99 5.73 -12.86
CA SER A 25 22.86 5.64 -14.31
C SER A 25 22.48 4.25 -14.81
N HIS A 26 22.27 3.30 -13.90
CA HIS A 26 21.94 1.94 -14.27
C HIS A 26 20.52 1.85 -14.83
N VAL A 27 20.31 0.93 -15.79
CA VAL A 27 19.00 0.71 -16.39
C VAL A 27 17.93 0.33 -15.36
N LEU A 28 18.33 -0.25 -14.23
CA LEU A 28 17.44 -0.61 -13.13
C LEU A 28 17.33 0.47 -12.05
N ALA A 29 17.75 1.71 -12.34
CA ALA A 29 17.67 2.82 -11.40
C ALA A 29 16.24 3.06 -10.84
N PRO A 30 15.14 2.89 -11.60
CA PRO A 30 13.80 3.01 -11.03
C PRO A 30 13.55 2.03 -9.87
N TRP A 31 14.11 0.82 -9.94
CA TRP A 31 14.02 -0.15 -8.87
C TRP A 31 14.78 0.30 -7.62
N LEU A 32 15.94 0.96 -7.79
CA LEU A 32 16.68 1.53 -6.68
C LEU A 32 15.88 2.63 -5.97
N ASP A 33 15.25 3.51 -6.75
CA ASP A 33 14.38 4.55 -6.20
C ASP A 33 13.24 3.94 -5.39
N TYR A 34 12.62 2.89 -5.91
CA TYR A 34 11.56 2.17 -5.22
C TYR A 34 12.07 1.57 -3.90
N TRP A 35 13.17 0.85 -3.93
CA TRP A 35 13.72 0.22 -2.73
C TRP A 35 14.09 1.23 -1.65
N GLN A 36 14.68 2.36 -2.05
CA GLN A 36 15.03 3.43 -1.11
C GLN A 36 13.81 4.01 -0.40
N LEU A 37 12.74 4.24 -1.13
CA LEU A 37 11.54 4.79 -0.53
C LEU A 37 10.78 3.72 0.27
N ALA A 38 10.67 2.51 -0.27
CA ALA A 38 9.92 1.43 0.37
C ALA A 38 10.50 1.06 1.75
N VAL A 39 11.82 1.05 1.89
CA VAL A 39 12.49 0.67 3.15
C VAL A 39 12.22 1.69 4.27
N ARG A 40 11.88 2.93 3.94
CA ARG A 40 11.56 3.99 4.91
C ARG A 40 10.17 4.58 4.74
N LEU A 41 9.28 3.82 4.12
CA LEU A 41 7.95 4.34 3.75
C LEU A 41 7.15 4.82 4.96
N GLU A 42 7.33 4.19 6.11
CA GLU A 42 6.65 4.59 7.35
C GLU A 42 7.00 6.03 7.78
N ASP A 43 8.18 6.51 7.41
CA ASP A 43 8.66 7.84 7.73
C ASP A 43 8.49 8.84 6.57
N ALA A 44 8.01 8.37 5.41
CA ALA A 44 7.84 9.21 4.23
C ALA A 44 6.58 10.07 4.34
N SER A 45 6.65 11.28 3.78
CA SER A 45 5.48 12.14 3.69
C SER A 45 4.62 11.76 2.48
N SER A 46 3.35 12.17 2.52
CA SER A 46 2.45 12.01 1.37
C SER A 46 3.00 12.70 0.12
N GLN A 47 3.66 13.83 0.30
CA GLN A 47 4.27 14.57 -0.82
C GLN A 47 5.40 13.77 -1.47
N GLU A 48 6.28 13.16 -0.68
CA GLU A 48 7.35 12.30 -1.22
C GLU A 48 6.77 11.15 -2.03
N VAL A 49 5.71 10.53 -1.53
CA VAL A 49 5.04 9.43 -2.23
C VAL A 49 4.46 9.92 -3.55
N ARG A 50 3.77 11.04 -3.55
CA ARG A 50 3.19 11.61 -4.77
C ARG A 50 4.25 11.98 -5.81
N GLU A 51 5.38 12.53 -5.36
CA GLU A 51 6.50 12.85 -6.25
C GLU A 51 7.09 11.60 -6.89
N PHE A 52 7.24 10.53 -6.11
CA PHE A 52 7.69 9.24 -6.64
C PHE A 52 6.72 8.69 -7.67
N LEU A 53 5.43 8.66 -7.36
CA LEU A 53 4.41 8.12 -8.25
C LEU A 53 4.35 8.91 -9.57
N SER A 54 4.54 10.21 -9.50
CA SER A 54 4.59 11.08 -10.68
C SER A 54 5.84 10.85 -11.53
N LYS A 55 6.99 10.71 -10.88
CA LYS A 55 8.28 10.47 -11.55
C LYS A 55 8.29 9.13 -12.29
N HIS A 56 7.66 8.11 -11.72
CA HIS A 56 7.65 6.77 -12.27
C HIS A 56 6.28 6.36 -12.83
N ALA A 57 5.49 7.34 -13.29
CA ALA A 57 4.17 7.10 -13.84
C ALA A 57 4.20 6.08 -14.98
N ASP A 58 3.19 5.22 -15.01
CA ASP A 58 3.02 4.17 -16.02
C ASP A 58 4.11 3.09 -15.99
N THR A 59 4.82 2.95 -14.87
CA THR A 59 5.80 1.89 -14.67
C THR A 59 5.34 0.89 -13.61
N TYR A 60 6.00 -0.27 -13.60
CA TYR A 60 5.69 -1.31 -12.62
C TYR A 60 6.00 -0.86 -11.18
N VAL A 61 7.07 -0.07 -10.99
CA VAL A 61 7.43 0.41 -9.65
C VAL A 61 6.41 1.40 -9.09
N GLU A 62 5.71 2.15 -9.96
CA GLU A 62 4.59 2.99 -9.53
C GLU A 62 3.52 2.14 -8.85
N GLU A 63 3.10 1.05 -9.49
CA GLU A 63 2.09 0.15 -8.94
C GLU A 63 2.54 -0.50 -7.64
N LEU A 64 3.79 -0.94 -7.56
CA LEU A 64 4.32 -1.56 -6.35
C LEU A 64 4.30 -0.58 -5.17
N LEU A 65 4.77 0.63 -5.38
CA LEU A 65 4.80 1.61 -4.30
C LEU A 65 3.40 2.06 -3.90
N ARG A 66 2.51 2.24 -4.87
CA ARG A 66 1.11 2.58 -4.55
C ARG A 66 0.47 1.51 -3.68
N GLY A 67 0.70 0.23 -4.00
CA GLY A 67 0.22 -0.88 -3.17
C GLY A 67 0.77 -0.83 -1.75
N ASP A 68 2.08 -0.61 -1.61
CA ASP A 68 2.72 -0.49 -0.29
C ASP A 68 2.15 0.67 0.51
N TRP A 69 1.93 1.81 -0.14
CA TRP A 69 1.36 3.01 0.48
C TRP A 69 -0.09 2.79 0.91
N LEU A 70 -0.88 2.10 0.08
CA LEU A 70 -2.26 1.77 0.43
C LEU A 70 -2.35 0.87 1.65
N ARG A 71 -1.49 -0.13 1.75
CA ARG A 71 -1.45 -1.00 2.93
C ARG A 71 -1.06 -0.22 4.19
N LEU A 72 -0.12 0.69 4.07
CA LEU A 72 0.32 1.52 5.18
C LEU A 72 -0.76 2.50 5.64
N THR A 73 -1.34 3.26 4.72
CA THR A 73 -2.39 4.23 5.04
C THR A 73 -3.65 3.54 5.55
N GLY A 74 -3.97 2.36 5.01
CA GLY A 74 -5.08 1.54 5.49
C GLY A 74 -4.87 1.10 6.94
N ARG A 75 -3.67 0.62 7.29
CA ARG A 75 -3.34 0.25 8.66
C ARG A 75 -3.43 1.43 9.63
N ARG A 76 -3.05 2.62 9.17
CA ARG A 76 -3.08 3.85 9.97
C ARG A 76 -4.46 4.51 10.01
N ALA A 77 -5.42 3.99 9.27
CA ALA A 77 -6.76 4.57 9.10
C ALA A 77 -6.72 6.00 8.55
N GLU A 78 -5.74 6.30 7.71
CA GLU A 78 -5.61 7.58 7.01
C GLU A 78 -6.45 7.53 5.73
N TRP A 79 -7.77 7.54 5.88
CA TRP A 79 -8.70 7.22 4.80
C TRP A 79 -8.72 8.23 3.67
N GLN A 80 -8.48 9.49 3.96
CA GLN A 80 -8.42 10.51 2.91
C GLN A 80 -7.27 10.25 1.94
N GLU A 81 -6.09 9.95 2.49
CA GLU A 81 -4.91 9.63 1.68
C GLU A 81 -5.08 8.27 0.99
N PHE A 82 -5.62 7.29 1.69
CA PHE A 82 -5.91 5.97 1.14
C PHE A 82 -6.83 6.07 -0.07
N ASP A 83 -7.96 6.76 0.07
CA ASP A 83 -8.97 6.86 -0.99
C ASP A 83 -8.43 7.55 -2.23
N ARG A 84 -7.60 8.56 -2.05
CA ARG A 84 -6.99 9.29 -3.16
C ARG A 84 -6.18 8.37 -4.07
N GLU A 85 -5.41 7.48 -3.49
CA GLU A 85 -4.55 6.57 -4.25
C GLU A 85 -5.25 5.28 -4.67
N ALA A 86 -6.24 4.83 -3.90
CA ALA A 86 -6.96 3.60 -4.18
C ALA A 86 -7.69 3.65 -5.53
N GLU A 87 -8.19 4.81 -5.93
CA GLU A 87 -8.87 5.01 -7.21
C GLU A 87 -7.96 4.69 -8.41
N ARG A 88 -6.66 4.84 -8.23
CA ARG A 88 -5.67 4.64 -9.31
C ARG A 88 -5.04 3.25 -9.27
N TYR A 89 -5.36 2.45 -8.24
CA TYR A 89 -4.75 1.14 -8.06
C TYR A 89 -5.52 0.10 -8.88
N ALA A 90 -4.86 -0.46 -9.89
CA ALA A 90 -5.51 -1.37 -10.84
C ALA A 90 -5.36 -2.84 -10.47
N ARG A 91 -4.49 -3.17 -9.51
CA ARG A 91 -4.23 -4.57 -9.14
C ARG A 91 -5.24 -5.06 -8.11
N GLU A 92 -5.48 -6.35 -8.11
CA GLU A 92 -6.29 -6.98 -7.07
C GLU A 92 -5.42 -7.40 -5.91
N ASP A 93 -5.76 -6.91 -4.73
CA ASP A 93 -5.10 -7.25 -3.48
C ASP A 93 -6.18 -7.37 -2.41
N PRO A 94 -6.37 -8.56 -1.81
CA PRO A 94 -7.42 -8.77 -0.82
C PRO A 94 -7.33 -7.84 0.38
N GLU A 95 -6.12 -7.56 0.86
CA GLU A 95 -5.92 -6.65 1.99
C GLU A 95 -6.36 -5.23 1.65
N ILE A 96 -5.94 -4.71 0.49
CA ILE A 96 -6.31 -3.37 0.05
C ILE A 96 -7.82 -3.29 -0.20
N ARG A 97 -8.40 -4.32 -0.77
CA ARG A 97 -9.85 -4.38 -1.00
C ARG A 97 -10.63 -4.28 0.34
N CYS A 98 -10.17 -4.99 1.36
CA CYS A 98 -10.79 -4.93 2.68
C CYS A 98 -10.62 -3.55 3.32
N TYR A 99 -9.47 -2.90 3.16
CA TYR A 99 -9.29 -1.53 3.62
C TYR A 99 -10.21 -0.56 2.87
N ALA A 100 -10.44 -0.77 1.58
CA ALA A 100 -11.35 0.07 0.82
C ALA A 100 -12.78 -0.01 1.37
N TRP A 101 -13.26 -1.21 1.70
CA TRP A 101 -14.55 -1.39 2.34
C TRP A 101 -14.59 -0.76 3.73
N LEU A 102 -13.51 -0.91 4.51
CA LEU A 102 -13.41 -0.33 5.84
C LEU A 102 -13.48 1.21 5.77
N SER A 103 -12.80 1.82 4.80
CA SER A 103 -12.89 3.26 4.56
C SER A 103 -14.32 3.71 4.30
N ARG A 104 -15.04 2.96 3.48
CA ARG A 104 -16.45 3.27 3.17
C ARG A 104 -17.34 3.14 4.40
N LEU A 105 -17.09 2.15 5.24
CA LEU A 105 -17.84 1.99 6.50
C LEU A 105 -17.57 3.15 7.45
N GLU A 106 -16.32 3.61 7.55
CA GLU A 106 -15.96 4.76 8.38
C GLU A 106 -16.65 6.05 7.93
N ARG A 107 -17.00 6.15 6.64
CA ARG A 107 -17.75 7.27 6.09
C ARG A 107 -19.27 7.05 6.17
N HIS A 108 -19.73 6.06 6.92
CA HIS A 108 -21.13 5.74 7.12
C HIS A 108 -21.89 5.39 5.83
N ASP A 109 -21.21 4.72 4.90
CA ASP A 109 -21.85 4.20 3.68
C ASP A 109 -22.55 2.88 4.00
N GLU A 110 -23.86 2.94 4.20
CA GLU A 110 -24.65 1.75 4.57
C GLU A 110 -24.65 0.66 3.50
N ALA A 111 -24.57 1.04 2.22
CA ALA A 111 -24.48 0.06 1.14
C ALA A 111 -23.21 -0.76 1.22
N ALA A 112 -22.13 -0.15 1.73
CA ALA A 112 -20.84 -0.84 1.88
C ALA A 112 -20.93 -1.98 2.88
N ALA A 113 -21.70 -1.85 3.95
CA ALA A 113 -21.84 -2.90 4.97
C ALA A 113 -22.37 -4.21 4.38
N ALA A 114 -23.41 -4.14 3.58
CA ALA A 114 -24.00 -5.33 2.94
C ALA A 114 -23.03 -5.99 1.95
N GLN A 115 -22.31 -5.18 1.16
CA GLN A 115 -21.33 -5.68 0.20
C GLN A 115 -20.10 -6.28 0.89
N ALA A 116 -19.65 -5.65 1.97
CA ALA A 116 -18.51 -6.13 2.74
C ALA A 116 -18.80 -7.49 3.38
N LYS A 117 -20.01 -7.71 3.88
CA LYS A 117 -20.43 -9.02 4.41
C LYS A 117 -20.31 -10.11 3.36
N GLN A 118 -20.73 -9.83 2.15
CA GLN A 118 -20.65 -10.79 1.06
C GLN A 118 -19.19 -11.17 0.76
N ILE A 119 -18.30 -10.19 0.74
CA ILE A 119 -16.86 -10.42 0.54
C ILE A 119 -16.28 -11.27 1.67
N TRP A 120 -16.66 -10.98 2.92
CA TRP A 120 -16.19 -11.72 4.09
C TRP A 120 -16.58 -13.19 4.06
N LEU A 121 -17.76 -13.49 3.51
CA LEU A 121 -18.27 -14.85 3.43
C LEU A 121 -17.66 -15.68 2.29
N GLU A 122 -16.87 -15.05 1.40
CA GLU A 122 -16.16 -15.78 0.36
C GLU A 122 -15.07 -16.66 0.97
N PRO A 123 -14.80 -17.86 0.42
CA PRO A 123 -13.84 -18.79 0.98
C PRO A 123 -12.39 -18.43 0.64
N GLU A 124 -12.02 -17.18 0.88
CA GLU A 124 -10.66 -16.68 0.64
C GLU A 124 -9.93 -16.51 1.96
N GLU A 125 -8.59 -16.57 1.89
CA GLU A 125 -7.76 -16.28 3.04
C GLU A 125 -7.87 -14.80 3.40
N HIS A 126 -8.09 -14.52 4.70
CA HIS A 126 -8.27 -13.15 5.18
C HIS A 126 -6.95 -12.55 5.65
N ALA A 127 -6.53 -11.45 5.01
CA ALA A 127 -5.38 -10.65 5.41
C ALA A 127 -5.72 -9.75 6.61
N GLU A 128 -4.71 -9.05 7.14
CA GLU A 128 -4.86 -8.16 8.29
C GLU A 128 -5.97 -7.11 8.11
N GLY A 129 -6.03 -6.47 6.94
CA GLY A 129 -7.07 -5.48 6.66
C GLY A 129 -8.47 -6.08 6.69
N CYS A 130 -8.60 -7.35 6.30
CA CYS A 130 -9.87 -8.06 6.33
C CYS A 130 -10.30 -8.39 7.76
N ALA A 131 -9.35 -8.67 8.65
CA ALA A 131 -9.66 -8.87 10.07
C ALA A 131 -10.24 -7.58 10.68
N LYS A 132 -9.65 -6.43 10.38
CA LYS A 132 -10.16 -5.13 10.84
C LYS A 132 -11.55 -4.84 10.28
N LEU A 133 -11.79 -5.22 9.02
CA LEU A 133 -13.11 -5.08 8.41
C LEU A 133 -14.15 -5.93 9.14
N ALA A 134 -13.81 -7.17 9.46
CA ALA A 134 -14.69 -8.06 10.22
C ALA A 134 -15.03 -7.47 11.59
N ASP A 135 -14.03 -6.95 12.30
CA ASP A 135 -14.23 -6.32 13.59
C ASP A 135 -15.18 -5.13 13.51
N ALA A 136 -15.04 -4.29 12.46
CA ALA A 136 -15.89 -3.15 12.24
C ALA A 136 -17.35 -3.59 11.95
N LEU A 137 -17.54 -4.64 11.18
CA LEU A 137 -18.86 -5.18 10.88
C LEU A 137 -19.53 -5.75 12.13
N VAL A 138 -18.78 -6.45 12.97
CA VAL A 138 -19.27 -6.99 14.25
C VAL A 138 -19.70 -5.83 15.17
N ALA A 139 -18.86 -4.80 15.27
CA ALA A 139 -19.16 -3.62 16.09
C ALA A 139 -20.44 -2.90 15.66
N ARG A 140 -20.78 -2.96 14.37
CA ARG A 140 -22.01 -2.40 13.83
C ARG A 140 -23.20 -3.38 13.92
N SER A 141 -22.97 -4.58 14.46
CA SER A 141 -23.98 -5.66 14.53
C SER A 141 -24.52 -6.09 13.15
N ASP A 142 -23.68 -6.00 12.13
CA ASP A 142 -24.02 -6.35 10.75
C ASP A 142 -23.69 -7.80 10.38
N ILE A 143 -23.04 -8.51 11.28
CA ILE A 143 -22.71 -9.94 11.12
C ILE A 143 -23.34 -10.74 12.26
#